data_f359a2f31e0758e7891e90a6d859bb51
#
_entry.id   f359a2f31e0758e7891e90a6d859bb51
#
_cell.length_a   1.000
_cell.length_b   1.000
_cell.length_c   1.000
_cell.angle_alpha   90.00
_cell.angle_beta   90.00
_cell.angle_gamma   90.00
#
_symmetry.space_group_name_H-M   'P 1'
#
loop_
_entity.id
_entity.type
_entity.pdbx_description
1 polymer ?
#
loop_
_entity_poly.entity_id
_entity_poly.type
_entity_poly.pdbx_seq_one_letter_code
_entity_poly.pdbx_strand_id
1 'polypeptide(L)'
;MKKVVLAYSGGLDTTYCALHLAKDLGHEVHAVLVNTGGFSAKELQDIEQRAHALGVASFRILDVVQAYYDQVIRFLVYGNVLKNDTYPLSVSAERIVQAKSIAEYAKSIGANAVAHGSTGAGNDQVRFDMIFQILAPEVEIITPIRDLKLSRQEEIDYLIKHGVSMNFEKAAYSVNKGIWGTSVGGKETLTSSDYLPESAWPTPVTEQEPKEVKLTFVQGQIKAIDGVSYSSSVDAILKLQSLAAPYGIGRDIHVGDTIIGIKGRVGFEAAAPVILIKAHQLIEKHTLTKWQMYWKKQLAEFYGNHLHEGHFLDPVMRNFETFLESTQEQVSGEVRVLLQPYRFTLLGITSDQDLMSAKFGSYGEMNKGYTGEDVKGFTRILGNQTAIFHKVKKSND
;
A
#
# COMPACT_ATOMS: atom_id res chain seq x y z
N MET A 1 36.10 0.72 12.55
CA MET A 1 35.15 -0.32 12.09
C MET A 1 33.85 -0.11 12.86
N LYS A 2 32.70 0.08 12.16
CA LYS A 2 31.37 0.20 12.76
C LYS A 2 30.58 -1.05 12.47
N LYS A 3 29.68 -1.44 13.38
CA LYS A 3 28.66 -2.44 13.13
C LYS A 3 27.48 -1.75 12.44
N VAL A 4 27.20 -2.10 11.16
CA VAL A 4 26.21 -1.44 10.31
C VAL A 4 25.12 -2.42 9.93
N VAL A 5 23.84 -2.10 10.16
CA VAL A 5 22.70 -2.85 9.63
C VAL A 5 22.28 -2.20 8.32
N LEU A 6 22.38 -2.94 7.23
CA LEU A 6 22.00 -2.50 5.89
C LEU A 6 20.63 -3.02 5.51
N ALA A 7 19.70 -2.12 5.17
CA ALA A 7 18.45 -2.47 4.48
C ALA A 7 18.79 -3.03 3.09
N TYR A 8 18.72 -4.35 2.93
CA TYR A 8 19.23 -5.06 1.75
C TYR A 8 18.09 -5.77 1.02
N SER A 9 17.90 -5.44 -0.25
CA SER A 9 16.90 -6.07 -1.12
C SER A 9 17.51 -6.95 -2.22
N GLY A 10 18.85 -6.94 -2.37
CA GLY A 10 19.54 -7.58 -3.47
C GLY A 10 19.42 -6.85 -4.82
N GLY A 11 18.84 -5.64 -4.84
CA GLY A 11 18.82 -4.74 -5.98
C GLY A 11 20.16 -4.04 -6.21
N LEU A 12 20.27 -3.24 -7.29
CA LEU A 12 21.50 -2.55 -7.68
C LEU A 12 22.05 -1.71 -6.51
N ASP A 13 21.27 -0.74 -6.06
CA ASP A 13 21.66 0.25 -5.06
C ASP A 13 22.11 -0.39 -3.74
N THR A 14 21.35 -1.40 -3.25
CA THR A 14 21.68 -2.09 -2.00
C THR A 14 22.87 -3.04 -2.15
N THR A 15 23.13 -3.58 -3.36
CA THR A 15 24.32 -4.38 -3.67
C THR A 15 25.56 -3.50 -3.68
N TYR A 16 25.46 -2.30 -4.27
CA TYR A 16 26.50 -1.29 -4.17
C TYR A 16 26.81 -0.95 -2.71
N CYS A 17 25.78 -0.61 -1.93
CA CYS A 17 25.95 -0.27 -0.52
C CYS A 17 26.62 -1.38 0.28
N ALA A 18 26.22 -2.64 0.10
CA ALA A 18 26.81 -3.78 0.80
C ALA A 18 28.33 -3.89 0.54
N LEU A 19 28.71 -3.80 -0.73
CA LEU A 19 30.10 -3.91 -1.15
C LEU A 19 30.95 -2.72 -0.66
N HIS A 20 30.45 -1.49 -0.85
CA HIS A 20 31.13 -0.26 -0.46
C HIS A 20 31.34 -0.18 1.07
N LEU A 21 30.31 -0.49 1.85
CA LEU A 21 30.39 -0.47 3.32
C LEU A 21 31.36 -1.53 3.83
N ALA A 22 31.35 -2.74 3.26
CA ALA A 22 32.19 -3.83 3.72
C ALA A 22 33.64 -3.70 3.25
N LYS A 23 33.89 -3.41 1.96
CA LYS A 23 35.24 -3.44 1.37
C LYS A 23 35.95 -2.09 1.43
N ASP A 24 35.28 -0.98 1.06
CA ASP A 24 35.96 0.31 1.00
C ASP A 24 36.04 0.97 2.38
N LEU A 25 34.95 0.87 3.16
CA LEU A 25 34.88 1.48 4.50
C LEU A 25 35.28 0.52 5.64
N GLY A 26 35.45 -0.77 5.35
CA GLY A 26 35.87 -1.79 6.31
C GLY A 26 34.91 -1.94 7.50
N HIS A 27 33.60 -1.78 7.27
CA HIS A 27 32.59 -1.93 8.30
C HIS A 27 32.14 -3.39 8.46
N GLU A 28 31.65 -3.75 9.65
CA GLU A 28 30.96 -5.01 9.93
C GLU A 28 29.51 -4.88 9.46
N VAL A 29 29.20 -5.35 8.25
CA VAL A 29 27.89 -5.16 7.61
C VAL A 29 26.98 -6.35 7.89
N HIS A 30 25.85 -6.08 8.54
CA HIS A 30 24.74 -7.02 8.73
C HIS A 30 23.65 -6.69 7.71
N ALA A 31 23.59 -7.44 6.62
CA ALA A 31 22.57 -7.25 5.58
C ALA A 31 21.22 -7.84 6.05
N VAL A 32 20.16 -7.06 5.99
CA VAL A 32 18.82 -7.44 6.44
C VAL A 32 17.82 -7.25 5.32
N LEU A 33 17.22 -8.35 4.88
CA LEU A 33 16.07 -8.34 4.00
C LEU A 33 14.80 -8.42 4.84
N VAL A 34 13.91 -7.44 4.69
CA VAL A 34 12.59 -7.48 5.30
C VAL A 34 11.57 -7.99 4.28
N ASN A 35 11.10 -9.21 4.50
CA ASN A 35 10.12 -9.86 3.62
C ASN A 35 8.70 -9.37 3.92
N THR A 36 8.10 -8.69 2.95
CA THR A 36 6.72 -8.18 2.96
C THR A 36 5.81 -8.97 2.00
N GLY A 37 6.22 -10.18 1.60
CA GLY A 37 5.43 -11.10 0.76
C GLY A 37 5.67 -10.98 -0.76
N GLY A 38 6.75 -10.32 -1.18
CA GLY A 38 7.07 -10.13 -2.60
C GLY A 38 8.06 -11.15 -3.18
N PHE A 39 8.65 -12.01 -2.36
CA PHE A 39 9.72 -12.91 -2.77
C PHE A 39 9.33 -14.39 -2.69
N SER A 40 9.71 -15.16 -3.69
CA SER A 40 9.68 -16.62 -3.63
C SER A 40 10.85 -17.14 -2.77
N ALA A 41 10.72 -18.39 -2.27
CA ALA A 41 11.79 -19.03 -1.50
C ALA A 41 13.13 -19.09 -2.28
N LYS A 42 13.07 -19.32 -3.59
CA LYS A 42 14.26 -19.33 -4.44
C LYS A 42 14.91 -17.93 -4.55
N GLU A 43 14.12 -16.87 -4.76
CA GLU A 43 14.63 -15.50 -4.80
C GLU A 43 15.31 -15.12 -3.48
N LEU A 44 14.72 -15.49 -2.34
CA LEU A 44 15.32 -15.25 -1.01
C LEU A 44 16.68 -15.97 -0.87
N GLN A 45 16.78 -17.21 -1.30
CA GLN A 45 18.03 -17.97 -1.29
C GLN A 45 19.09 -17.35 -2.21
N ASP A 46 18.72 -16.93 -3.43
CA ASP A 46 19.62 -16.29 -4.36
C ASP A 46 20.15 -14.95 -3.83
N ILE A 47 19.29 -14.18 -3.13
CA ILE A 47 19.67 -12.91 -2.49
C ILE A 47 20.64 -13.15 -1.32
N GLU A 48 20.41 -14.17 -0.49
CA GLU A 48 21.29 -14.56 0.61
C GLU A 48 22.69 -14.94 0.11
N GLN A 49 22.77 -15.81 -0.89
CA GLN A 49 24.05 -16.21 -1.50
C GLN A 49 24.82 -15.00 -2.04
N ARG A 50 24.12 -14.07 -2.70
CA ARG A 50 24.72 -12.84 -3.20
C ARG A 50 25.24 -11.96 -2.08
N ALA A 51 24.46 -11.76 -1.00
CA ALA A 51 24.90 -10.97 0.14
C ALA A 51 26.23 -11.50 0.71
N HIS A 52 26.32 -12.80 0.94
CA HIS A 52 27.56 -13.42 1.44
C HIS A 52 28.75 -13.25 0.50
N ALA A 53 28.52 -13.33 -0.82
CA ALA A 53 29.58 -13.12 -1.83
C ALA A 53 30.12 -11.68 -1.84
N LEU A 54 29.32 -10.68 -1.36
CA LEU A 54 29.76 -9.28 -1.24
C LEU A 54 30.64 -9.02 0.00
N GLY A 55 30.78 -10.01 0.90
CA GLY A 55 31.62 -9.90 2.09
C GLY A 55 30.89 -9.30 3.30
N VAL A 56 29.55 -9.38 3.35
CA VAL A 56 28.81 -8.98 4.56
C VAL A 56 29.10 -9.96 5.71
N ALA A 57 29.12 -9.47 6.93
CA ALA A 57 29.37 -10.24 8.15
C ALA A 57 28.22 -11.23 8.44
N SER A 58 27.00 -10.83 8.14
CA SER A 58 25.83 -11.70 8.24
C SER A 58 24.71 -11.26 7.29
N PHE A 59 23.84 -12.22 6.93
CA PHE A 59 22.59 -11.95 6.24
C PHE A 59 21.42 -12.47 7.08
N ARG A 60 20.34 -11.70 7.14
CA ARG A 60 19.12 -12.10 7.85
C ARG A 60 17.86 -11.72 7.09
N ILE A 61 16.90 -12.63 7.08
CA ILE A 61 15.54 -12.38 6.60
C ILE A 61 14.65 -12.13 7.81
N LEU A 62 13.93 -11.00 7.80
CA LEU A 62 12.86 -10.71 8.74
C LEU A 62 11.53 -10.89 8.01
N ASP A 63 10.78 -11.93 8.32
CA ASP A 63 9.45 -12.13 7.77
C ASP A 63 8.45 -11.29 8.58
N VAL A 64 7.85 -10.32 7.92
CA VAL A 64 6.92 -9.36 8.54
C VAL A 64 5.57 -9.32 7.81
N VAL A 65 5.27 -10.30 6.97
CA VAL A 65 4.05 -10.30 6.13
C VAL A 65 2.79 -10.17 6.98
N GLN A 66 2.66 -10.97 8.04
CA GLN A 66 1.51 -10.90 8.94
C GLN A 66 1.48 -9.57 9.72
N ALA A 67 2.63 -9.11 10.22
CA ALA A 67 2.72 -7.84 10.92
C ALA A 67 2.38 -6.65 10.00
N TYR A 68 2.76 -6.71 8.72
CA TYR A 68 2.40 -5.71 7.73
C TYR A 68 0.88 -5.68 7.48
N TYR A 69 0.24 -6.85 7.39
CA TYR A 69 -1.22 -6.91 7.33
C TYR A 69 -1.86 -6.29 8.58
N ASP A 70 -1.47 -6.73 9.77
CA ASP A 70 -2.11 -6.34 11.03
C ASP A 70 -1.91 -4.87 11.39
N GLN A 71 -0.75 -4.30 11.07
CA GLN A 71 -0.41 -2.92 11.43
C GLN A 71 -0.81 -1.90 10.38
N VAL A 72 -0.94 -2.30 9.11
CA VAL A 72 -1.11 -1.34 8.00
C VAL A 72 -2.21 -1.76 7.03
N ILE A 73 -2.10 -2.94 6.38
CA ILE A 73 -2.98 -3.29 5.25
C ILE A 73 -4.44 -3.32 5.66
N ARG A 74 -4.78 -3.89 6.82
CA ARG A 74 -6.16 -3.96 7.28
C ARG A 74 -6.79 -2.58 7.39
N PHE A 75 -6.03 -1.56 7.81
CA PHE A 75 -6.52 -0.19 7.93
C PHE A 75 -6.63 0.51 6.57
N LEU A 76 -5.79 0.15 5.59
CA LEU A 76 -5.97 0.58 4.20
C LEU A 76 -7.28 0.02 3.62
N VAL A 77 -7.63 -1.22 3.95
CA VAL A 77 -8.92 -1.82 3.57
C VAL A 77 -10.06 -1.16 4.32
N TYR A 78 -10.00 -1.06 5.64
CA TYR A 78 -11.02 -0.42 6.48
C TYR A 78 -11.28 1.03 6.07
N GLY A 79 -10.24 1.77 5.72
CA GLY A 79 -10.32 3.14 5.20
C GLY A 79 -10.76 3.23 3.73
N ASN A 80 -10.78 2.14 2.97
CA ASN A 80 -10.91 2.16 1.51
C ASN A 80 -9.88 3.11 0.87
N VAL A 81 -8.62 3.07 1.34
CA VAL A 81 -7.60 4.05 1.01
C VAL A 81 -7.07 3.86 -0.41
N LEU A 82 -7.34 4.84 -1.26
CA LEU A 82 -6.73 5.00 -2.58
C LEU A 82 -6.21 6.44 -2.69
N LYS A 83 -4.90 6.62 -2.65
CA LYS A 83 -4.30 7.96 -2.80
C LYS A 83 -4.61 8.52 -4.19
N ASN A 84 -5.14 9.74 -4.23
CA ASN A 84 -5.62 10.38 -5.45
C ASN A 84 -6.61 9.47 -6.22
N ASP A 85 -7.48 8.75 -5.49
CA ASP A 85 -8.50 7.84 -6.00
C ASP A 85 -7.98 6.65 -6.83
N THR A 86 -6.67 6.46 -6.89
CA THR A 86 -6.00 5.50 -7.80
C THR A 86 -5.09 4.52 -7.07
N TYR A 87 -4.16 5.01 -6.26
CA TYR A 87 -3.03 4.24 -5.76
C TYR A 87 -3.28 3.64 -4.37
N PRO A 88 -3.23 2.30 -4.21
CA PRO A 88 -3.51 1.62 -2.93
C PRO A 88 -2.36 1.69 -1.92
N LEU A 89 -1.35 2.55 -2.12
CA LEU A 89 -0.18 2.76 -1.28
C LEU A 89 0.73 1.52 -1.14
N SER A 90 0.79 0.66 -2.14
CA SER A 90 1.48 -0.62 -2.06
C SER A 90 2.92 -0.51 -1.51
N VAL A 91 3.77 0.28 -2.16
CA VAL A 91 5.18 0.41 -1.75
C VAL A 91 5.36 1.37 -0.58
N SER A 92 4.67 2.51 -0.57
CA SER A 92 4.85 3.50 0.49
C SER A 92 4.51 2.95 1.88
N ALA A 93 3.44 2.17 1.98
CA ALA A 93 3.03 1.52 3.23
C ALA A 93 4.04 0.43 3.66
N GLU A 94 4.58 -0.31 2.71
CA GLU A 94 5.59 -1.35 2.94
C GLU A 94 6.88 -0.80 3.56
N ARG A 95 7.38 0.34 3.04
CA ARG A 95 8.61 0.98 3.53
C ARG A 95 8.56 1.33 5.01
N ILE A 96 7.39 1.66 5.53
CA ILE A 96 7.20 1.94 6.96
C ILE A 96 7.53 0.72 7.83
N VAL A 97 6.96 -0.43 7.47
CA VAL A 97 7.18 -1.67 8.23
C VAL A 97 8.63 -2.14 8.07
N GLN A 98 9.19 -2.00 6.89
CA GLN A 98 10.61 -2.32 6.64
C GLN A 98 11.53 -1.46 7.49
N ALA A 99 11.37 -0.15 7.50
CA ALA A 99 12.19 0.76 8.30
C ALA A 99 12.09 0.46 9.80
N LYS A 100 10.86 0.25 10.30
CA LYS A 100 10.62 -0.11 11.70
C LYS A 100 11.37 -1.40 12.08
N SER A 101 11.23 -2.45 11.30
CA SER A 101 11.87 -3.75 11.58
C SER A 101 13.39 -3.66 11.55
N ILE A 102 13.96 -2.85 10.65
CA ILE A 102 15.41 -2.62 10.58
C ILE A 102 15.90 -1.85 11.80
N ALA A 103 15.18 -0.79 12.22
CA ALA A 103 15.52 -0.03 13.43
C ALA A 103 15.51 -0.92 14.69
N GLU A 104 14.47 -1.73 14.85
CA GLU A 104 14.33 -2.67 15.96
C GLU A 104 15.46 -3.72 15.96
N TYR A 105 15.79 -4.27 14.79
CA TYR A 105 16.90 -5.21 14.66
C TYR A 105 18.25 -4.55 14.96
N ALA A 106 18.51 -3.34 14.45
CA ALA A 106 19.73 -2.62 14.71
C ALA A 106 19.96 -2.39 16.21
N LYS A 107 18.92 -2.00 16.93
CA LYS A 107 18.97 -1.87 18.41
C LYS A 107 19.24 -3.21 19.08
N SER A 108 18.61 -4.28 18.64
CA SER A 108 18.74 -5.63 19.24
C SER A 108 20.16 -6.19 19.19
N ILE A 109 20.94 -5.80 18.17
CA ILE A 109 22.33 -6.24 18.02
C ILE A 109 23.36 -5.17 18.46
N GLY A 110 22.92 -4.03 18.97
CA GLY A 110 23.79 -2.90 19.35
C GLY A 110 24.58 -2.35 18.17
N ALA A 111 23.90 -2.13 17.02
CA ALA A 111 24.52 -1.55 15.84
C ALA A 111 24.91 -0.08 16.06
N ASN A 112 26.02 0.35 15.48
CA ASN A 112 26.45 1.74 15.49
C ASN A 112 25.75 2.59 14.43
N ALA A 113 25.36 1.94 13.32
CA ALA A 113 24.72 2.60 12.20
C ALA A 113 23.67 1.72 11.52
N VAL A 114 22.74 2.37 10.86
CA VAL A 114 21.82 1.78 9.87
C VAL A 114 22.13 2.37 8.50
N ALA A 115 21.99 1.57 7.44
CA ALA A 115 22.24 2.04 6.09
C ALA A 115 21.09 1.65 5.14
N HIS A 116 20.86 2.49 4.13
CA HIS A 116 19.94 2.18 3.03
C HIS A 116 20.42 2.77 1.70
N GLY A 117 19.96 2.18 0.59
CA GLY A 117 20.34 2.57 -0.78
C GLY A 117 19.32 3.51 -1.44
N SER A 118 18.53 4.29 -0.69
CA SER A 118 17.58 5.20 -1.31
C SER A 118 18.29 6.41 -1.92
N THR A 119 17.85 6.81 -3.12
CA THR A 119 18.35 8.00 -3.81
C THR A 119 17.79 9.29 -3.20
N GLY A 120 18.44 10.43 -3.46
CA GLY A 120 17.98 11.74 -3.02
C GLY A 120 16.73 12.28 -3.76
N ALA A 121 16.26 11.58 -4.78
CA ALA A 121 15.11 11.99 -5.59
C ALA A 121 13.77 11.40 -5.13
N GLY A 122 13.79 10.23 -4.47
CA GLY A 122 12.59 9.48 -4.09
C GLY A 122 12.06 9.79 -2.69
N ASN A 123 10.88 9.25 -2.39
CA ASN A 123 10.24 9.38 -1.08
C ASN A 123 10.84 8.44 -0.02
N ASP A 124 11.46 7.32 -0.45
CA ASP A 124 11.86 6.25 0.46
C ASP A 124 12.95 6.73 1.43
N GLN A 125 13.85 7.62 1.01
CA GLN A 125 14.83 8.25 1.88
C GLN A 125 14.18 8.94 3.09
N VAL A 126 13.10 9.69 2.87
CA VAL A 126 12.39 10.40 3.93
C VAL A 126 11.72 9.42 4.90
N ARG A 127 11.08 8.37 4.37
CA ARG A 127 10.41 7.35 5.18
C ARG A 127 11.38 6.58 6.06
N PHE A 128 12.52 6.14 5.49
CA PHE A 128 13.55 5.43 6.24
C PHE A 128 14.19 6.32 7.30
N ASP A 129 14.68 7.51 6.91
CA ASP A 129 15.37 8.41 7.82
C ASP A 129 14.47 8.81 8.99
N MET A 130 13.20 9.18 8.72
CA MET A 130 12.27 9.60 9.77
C MET A 130 12.00 8.47 10.78
N ILE A 131 11.75 7.25 10.32
CA ILE A 131 11.52 6.11 11.21
C ILE A 131 12.77 5.77 12.02
N PHE A 132 13.96 5.82 11.40
CA PHE A 132 15.22 5.58 12.10
C PHE A 132 15.51 6.63 13.16
N GLN A 133 15.31 7.92 12.83
CA GLN A 133 15.51 9.03 13.79
C GLN A 133 14.56 8.93 14.99
N ILE A 134 13.34 8.44 14.79
CA ILE A 134 12.36 8.29 15.88
C ILE A 134 12.65 7.05 16.75
N LEU A 135 12.93 5.90 16.11
CA LEU A 135 13.05 4.63 16.83
C LEU A 135 14.46 4.31 17.31
N ALA A 136 15.48 4.85 16.67
CA ALA A 136 16.89 4.62 16.97
C ALA A 136 17.70 5.91 16.84
N PRO A 137 17.38 6.96 17.63
CA PRO A 137 18.02 8.27 17.50
C PRO A 137 19.52 8.25 17.81
N GLU A 138 20.00 7.23 18.52
CA GLU A 138 21.40 7.02 18.86
C GLU A 138 22.22 6.36 17.75
N VAL A 139 21.54 5.85 16.71
CA VAL A 139 22.17 5.10 15.60
C VAL A 139 22.40 6.04 14.41
N GLU A 140 23.62 6.07 13.88
CA GLU A 140 23.97 6.87 12.71
C GLU A 140 23.25 6.35 11.45
N ILE A 141 22.77 7.23 10.58
CA ILE A 141 22.18 6.88 9.29
C ILE A 141 23.22 7.08 8.19
N ILE A 142 23.50 6.03 7.42
CA ILE A 142 24.47 6.04 6.30
C ILE A 142 23.72 5.77 4.99
N THR A 143 23.89 6.67 4.01
CA THR A 143 23.16 6.63 2.74
C THR A 143 24.10 6.82 1.54
N PRO A 144 24.90 5.81 1.19
CA PRO A 144 26.00 5.98 0.22
C PRO A 144 25.53 6.53 -1.15
N ILE A 145 24.40 6.05 -1.65
CA ILE A 145 23.88 6.47 -2.96
C ILE A 145 23.53 7.96 -2.96
N ARG A 146 22.82 8.42 -1.91
CA ARG A 146 22.42 9.82 -1.76
C ARG A 146 23.61 10.74 -1.46
N ASP A 147 24.46 10.32 -0.53
CA ASP A 147 25.53 11.15 -0.01
C ASP A 147 26.64 11.37 -1.05
N LEU A 148 26.93 10.35 -1.84
CA LEU A 148 27.87 10.40 -2.95
C LEU A 148 27.24 10.88 -4.28
N LYS A 149 25.90 11.07 -4.30
CA LYS A 149 25.13 11.50 -5.50
C LYS A 149 25.36 10.60 -6.71
N LEU A 150 25.42 9.29 -6.48
CA LEU A 150 25.73 8.31 -7.52
C LEU A 150 24.61 8.21 -8.55
N SER A 151 25.04 8.16 -9.79
CA SER A 151 24.18 7.75 -10.89
C SER A 151 24.14 6.22 -10.99
N ARG A 152 23.08 5.70 -11.56
CA ARG A 152 22.92 4.26 -11.80
C ARG A 152 24.08 3.65 -12.61
N GLN A 153 24.66 4.40 -13.56
CA GLN A 153 25.79 3.93 -14.35
C GLN A 153 27.04 3.80 -13.48
N GLU A 154 27.30 4.76 -12.61
CA GLU A 154 28.45 4.70 -11.69
C GLU A 154 28.36 3.50 -10.73
N GLU A 155 27.16 3.18 -10.27
CA GLU A 155 26.92 1.97 -9.46
C GLU A 155 27.22 0.68 -10.24
N ILE A 156 26.77 0.60 -11.50
CA ILE A 156 27.02 -0.54 -12.40
C ILE A 156 28.51 -0.69 -12.65
N ASP A 157 29.20 0.39 -13.02
CA ASP A 157 30.64 0.38 -13.34
C ASP A 157 31.46 -0.04 -12.10
N TYR A 158 31.08 0.44 -10.92
CA TYR A 158 31.70 0.05 -9.66
C TYR A 158 31.54 -1.45 -9.39
N LEU A 159 30.34 -2.00 -9.55
CA LEU A 159 30.07 -3.41 -9.32
C LEU A 159 30.80 -4.32 -10.31
N ILE A 160 30.84 -3.94 -11.60
CA ILE A 160 31.61 -4.65 -12.64
C ILE A 160 33.09 -4.66 -12.28
N LYS A 161 33.66 -3.50 -11.91
CA LYS A 161 35.06 -3.38 -11.49
C LYS A 161 35.42 -4.33 -10.34
N HIS A 162 34.47 -4.62 -9.46
CA HIS A 162 34.68 -5.53 -8.34
C HIS A 162 34.25 -6.97 -8.61
N GLY A 163 33.98 -7.32 -9.89
CA GLY A 163 33.65 -8.69 -10.32
C GLY A 163 32.24 -9.15 -9.91
N VAL A 164 31.34 -8.23 -9.58
CA VAL A 164 29.94 -8.58 -9.26
C VAL A 164 29.15 -8.75 -10.55
N SER A 165 28.59 -9.94 -10.77
CA SER A 165 27.71 -10.22 -11.90
C SER A 165 26.25 -10.09 -11.50
N MET A 166 25.52 -9.23 -12.20
CA MET A 166 24.06 -9.05 -12.07
C MET A 166 23.44 -8.93 -13.46
N ASN A 167 22.13 -9.20 -13.57
CA ASN A 167 21.41 -8.89 -14.80
C ASN A 167 21.07 -7.40 -14.84
N PHE A 168 21.99 -6.59 -15.38
CA PHE A 168 21.83 -5.13 -15.47
C PHE A 168 20.75 -4.69 -16.46
N GLU A 169 20.38 -5.53 -17.45
CA GLU A 169 19.28 -5.21 -18.38
C GLU A 169 17.91 -5.24 -17.67
N LYS A 170 17.67 -6.21 -16.78
CA LYS A 170 16.48 -6.23 -15.94
C LYS A 170 16.40 -5.02 -14.98
N ALA A 171 17.53 -4.39 -14.73
CA ALA A 171 17.62 -3.18 -13.94
C ALA A 171 17.11 -1.91 -14.67
N ALA A 172 16.63 -1.97 -15.93
CA ALA A 172 16.01 -0.84 -16.62
C ALA A 172 14.74 -0.36 -15.93
N TYR A 173 14.02 -1.28 -15.27
CA TYR A 173 12.85 -0.98 -14.46
C TYR A 173 13.14 -1.24 -12.98
N SER A 174 12.77 -0.26 -12.12
CA SER A 174 12.78 -0.45 -10.67
C SER A 174 11.46 -1.12 -10.28
N VAL A 175 11.52 -2.40 -9.92
CA VAL A 175 10.34 -3.18 -9.54
C VAL A 175 10.43 -3.52 -8.06
N ASN A 176 9.44 -3.06 -7.28
CA ASN A 176 9.31 -3.38 -5.86
C ASN A 176 8.05 -4.18 -5.65
N LYS A 177 8.19 -5.42 -5.15
CA LYS A 177 7.10 -6.38 -4.93
C LYS A 177 6.81 -6.53 -3.45
N GLY A 178 5.53 -6.56 -3.11
CA GLY A 178 5.03 -6.89 -1.77
C GLY A 178 3.65 -7.53 -1.86
N ILE A 179 3.13 -8.01 -0.74
CA ILE A 179 1.78 -8.61 -0.70
C ILE A 179 0.68 -7.63 -1.13
N TRP A 180 0.88 -6.33 -0.94
CA TRP A 180 -0.11 -5.28 -1.22
C TRP A 180 0.06 -4.64 -2.61
N GLY A 181 0.83 -5.27 -3.48
CA GLY A 181 1.03 -4.86 -4.87
C GLY A 181 2.49 -4.62 -5.22
N THR A 182 2.71 -4.31 -6.47
CA THR A 182 4.04 -4.11 -7.07
C THR A 182 4.10 -2.73 -7.70
N SER A 183 5.17 -1.97 -7.45
CA SER A 183 5.44 -0.74 -8.20
C SER A 183 6.43 -1.00 -9.33
N VAL A 184 6.26 -0.24 -10.41
CA VAL A 184 7.12 -0.28 -11.60
C VAL A 184 7.53 1.13 -11.96
N GLY A 185 8.82 1.45 -11.81
CA GLY A 185 9.41 2.71 -12.27
C GLY A 185 10.33 2.46 -13.45
N GLY A 186 10.28 3.29 -14.47
CA GLY A 186 11.13 3.21 -15.66
C GLY A 186 11.17 4.56 -16.40
N LYS A 187 11.83 4.62 -17.54
CA LYS A 187 11.98 5.85 -18.33
C LYS A 187 10.62 6.47 -18.70
N GLU A 188 9.60 5.65 -18.94
CA GLU A 188 8.27 6.07 -19.33
C GLU A 188 7.57 6.81 -18.19
N THR A 189 7.87 6.48 -16.93
CA THR A 189 7.30 7.18 -15.77
C THR A 189 7.96 8.52 -15.48
N LEU A 190 9.06 8.84 -16.15
CA LEU A 190 9.74 10.14 -16.06
C LEU A 190 9.12 11.19 -16.96
N THR A 191 8.21 10.81 -17.87
CA THR A 191 7.49 11.72 -18.77
C THR A 191 6.01 11.78 -18.39
N SER A 192 5.27 12.79 -18.87
CA SER A 192 3.83 12.90 -18.68
C SER A 192 3.02 12.15 -19.73
N SER A 193 3.63 11.87 -20.89
CA SER A 193 2.96 11.35 -22.10
C SER A 193 3.04 9.83 -22.25
N ASP A 194 4.11 9.22 -21.72
CA ASP A 194 4.41 7.82 -22.04
C ASP A 194 3.71 6.86 -21.06
N TYR A 195 3.36 5.69 -21.56
CA TYR A 195 2.81 4.59 -20.78
C TYR A 195 3.79 3.44 -20.73
N LEU A 196 3.75 2.63 -19.67
CA LEU A 196 4.60 1.46 -19.52
C LEU A 196 4.26 0.41 -20.59
N PRO A 197 5.26 -0.17 -21.29
CA PRO A 197 5.04 -1.23 -22.25
C PRO A 197 4.58 -2.52 -21.54
N GLU A 198 3.92 -3.42 -22.26
CA GLU A 198 3.41 -4.67 -21.68
C GLU A 198 4.52 -5.50 -21.00
N SER A 199 5.74 -5.45 -21.54
CA SER A 199 6.92 -6.16 -21.01
C SER A 199 7.42 -5.62 -19.64
N ALA A 200 7.01 -4.42 -19.25
CA ALA A 200 7.39 -3.84 -17.96
C ALA A 200 6.50 -4.33 -16.80
N TRP A 201 5.33 -4.89 -17.11
CA TRP A 201 4.41 -5.38 -16.09
C TRP A 201 4.83 -6.74 -15.56
N PRO A 202 4.80 -6.94 -14.21
CA PRO A 202 5.29 -8.17 -13.58
C PRO A 202 4.52 -9.43 -13.94
N THR A 203 3.18 -9.31 -14.11
CA THR A 203 2.31 -10.45 -14.42
C THR A 203 1.82 -10.35 -15.86
N PRO A 204 2.12 -11.31 -16.75
CA PRO A 204 1.56 -11.31 -18.11
C PRO A 204 0.04 -11.52 -18.08
N VAL A 205 -0.67 -10.89 -19.01
CA VAL A 205 -2.11 -11.09 -19.19
C VAL A 205 -2.35 -12.42 -19.94
N THR A 206 -2.94 -13.39 -19.26
CA THR A 206 -3.18 -14.74 -19.79
C THR A 206 -4.66 -15.14 -19.78
N GLU A 207 -5.47 -14.52 -18.92
CA GLU A 207 -6.87 -14.85 -18.78
C GLU A 207 -7.73 -13.93 -19.65
N GLN A 208 -8.63 -14.52 -20.45
CA GLN A 208 -9.52 -13.81 -21.35
C GLN A 208 -11.01 -14.03 -21.03
N GLU A 209 -11.36 -15.21 -20.49
CA GLU A 209 -12.74 -15.56 -20.19
C GLU A 209 -13.20 -14.94 -18.86
N PRO A 210 -14.39 -14.30 -18.83
CA PRO A 210 -14.93 -13.74 -17.60
C PRO A 210 -15.11 -14.80 -16.52
N LYS A 211 -14.73 -14.44 -15.27
CA LYS A 211 -14.89 -15.32 -14.10
C LYS A 211 -15.54 -14.58 -12.95
N GLU A 212 -16.64 -15.11 -12.44
CA GLU A 212 -17.22 -14.63 -11.19
C GLU A 212 -16.48 -15.22 -9.99
N VAL A 213 -16.20 -14.40 -8.99
CA VAL A 213 -15.66 -14.79 -7.69
C VAL A 213 -16.48 -14.15 -6.57
N LYS A 214 -16.59 -14.84 -5.44
CA LYS A 214 -17.32 -14.38 -4.26
C LYS A 214 -16.35 -14.13 -3.13
N LEU A 215 -16.36 -12.93 -2.60
CA LEU A 215 -15.48 -12.49 -1.50
C LEU A 215 -16.30 -12.39 -0.22
N THR A 216 -15.99 -13.21 0.79
CA THR A 216 -16.67 -13.16 2.09
C THR A 216 -15.87 -12.29 3.06
N PHE A 217 -16.55 -11.28 3.60
CA PHE A 217 -16.02 -10.40 4.63
C PHE A 217 -16.66 -10.71 5.99
N VAL A 218 -15.86 -10.65 7.04
CA VAL A 218 -16.31 -10.72 8.44
C VAL A 218 -15.64 -9.56 9.18
N GLN A 219 -16.45 -8.64 9.70
CA GLN A 219 -15.97 -7.43 10.36
C GLN A 219 -14.88 -6.70 9.56
N GLY A 220 -15.17 -6.47 8.27
CA GLY A 220 -14.30 -5.77 7.32
C GLY A 220 -13.10 -6.57 6.80
N GLN A 221 -12.82 -7.75 7.34
CA GLN A 221 -11.71 -8.59 6.90
C GLN A 221 -12.16 -9.64 5.91
N ILE A 222 -11.38 -9.84 4.83
CA ILE A 222 -11.61 -10.97 3.92
C ILE A 222 -11.28 -12.29 4.63
N LYS A 223 -12.22 -13.24 4.60
CA LYS A 223 -12.11 -14.56 5.26
C LYS A 223 -12.28 -15.73 4.33
N ALA A 224 -13.01 -15.58 3.21
CA ALA A 224 -13.18 -16.65 2.25
C ALA A 224 -13.27 -16.12 0.81
N ILE A 225 -12.94 -16.99 -0.15
CA ILE A 225 -13.14 -16.77 -1.58
C ILE A 225 -13.85 -18.00 -2.13
N ASP A 226 -14.97 -17.81 -2.84
CA ASP A 226 -15.80 -18.89 -3.42
C ASP A 226 -16.19 -19.98 -2.39
N GLY A 227 -16.47 -19.56 -1.14
CA GLY A 227 -16.82 -20.44 -0.03
C GLY A 227 -15.64 -21.17 0.63
N VAL A 228 -14.42 -21.02 0.09
CA VAL A 228 -13.21 -21.59 0.71
C VAL A 228 -12.67 -20.61 1.74
N SER A 229 -12.68 -21.02 3.01
CA SER A 229 -12.13 -20.23 4.12
C SER A 229 -10.61 -20.30 4.19
N TYR A 230 -9.98 -19.18 4.57
CA TYR A 230 -8.54 -19.05 4.75
C TYR A 230 -8.19 -18.84 6.22
N SER A 231 -7.06 -19.37 6.65
CA SER A 231 -6.55 -19.24 8.01
C SER A 231 -6.19 -17.80 8.38
N SER A 232 -5.75 -17.03 7.37
CA SER A 232 -5.44 -15.61 7.52
C SER A 232 -5.97 -14.79 6.33
N SER A 233 -6.19 -13.49 6.55
CA SER A 233 -6.51 -12.57 5.46
C SER A 233 -5.34 -12.41 4.48
N VAL A 234 -4.11 -12.65 4.92
CA VAL A 234 -2.91 -12.70 4.06
C VAL A 234 -3.07 -13.76 2.98
N ASP A 235 -3.45 -15.00 3.36
CA ASP A 235 -3.65 -16.10 2.41
C ASP A 235 -4.77 -15.80 1.41
N ALA A 236 -5.86 -15.18 1.88
CA ALA A 236 -6.95 -14.76 1.01
C ALA A 236 -6.50 -13.67 0.02
N ILE A 237 -5.69 -12.69 0.45
CA ILE A 237 -5.11 -11.65 -0.42
C ILE A 237 -4.22 -12.28 -1.49
N LEU A 238 -3.31 -13.18 -1.11
CA LEU A 238 -2.44 -13.88 -2.05
C LEU A 238 -3.25 -14.70 -3.07
N LYS A 239 -4.29 -15.39 -2.61
CA LYS A 239 -5.19 -16.12 -3.50
C LYS A 239 -5.92 -15.20 -4.46
N LEU A 240 -6.49 -14.09 -3.98
CA LEU A 240 -7.15 -13.12 -4.84
C LEU A 240 -6.19 -12.52 -5.87
N GLN A 241 -4.96 -12.18 -5.45
CA GLN A 241 -3.91 -11.70 -6.36
C GLN A 241 -3.64 -12.73 -7.46
N SER A 242 -3.49 -14.00 -7.12
CA SER A 242 -3.23 -15.06 -8.09
C SER A 242 -4.38 -15.29 -9.07
N LEU A 243 -5.62 -15.01 -8.66
CA LEU A 243 -6.80 -15.13 -9.52
C LEU A 243 -6.99 -13.91 -10.44
N ALA A 244 -6.67 -12.72 -9.97
CA ALA A 244 -7.04 -11.48 -10.65
C ALA A 244 -5.90 -10.84 -11.47
N ALA A 245 -4.64 -11.00 -11.04
CA ALA A 245 -3.50 -10.44 -11.76
C ALA A 245 -3.36 -10.95 -13.20
N PRO A 246 -3.62 -12.24 -13.52
CA PRO A 246 -3.59 -12.74 -14.89
C PRO A 246 -4.60 -12.09 -15.86
N TYR A 247 -5.58 -11.34 -15.35
CA TYR A 247 -6.48 -10.51 -16.15
C TYR A 247 -5.90 -9.11 -16.44
N GLY A 248 -4.74 -8.74 -15.91
CA GLY A 248 -4.21 -7.37 -16.00
C GLY A 248 -4.95 -6.35 -15.12
N ILE A 249 -5.79 -6.82 -14.19
CA ILE A 249 -6.53 -5.97 -13.24
C ILE A 249 -5.56 -5.26 -12.29
N GLY A 250 -5.88 -4.02 -11.94
CA GLY A 250 -5.12 -3.24 -10.95
C GLY A 250 -3.81 -2.66 -11.47
N ARG A 251 -3.61 -2.64 -12.79
CA ARG A 251 -2.51 -1.91 -13.43
C ARG A 251 -2.93 -0.47 -13.70
N ASP A 252 -2.14 0.47 -13.20
CA ASP A 252 -2.35 1.90 -13.46
C ASP A 252 -1.06 2.68 -13.23
N ILE A 253 -1.09 3.99 -13.52
CA ILE A 253 0.00 4.93 -13.23
C ILE A 253 -0.52 5.97 -12.24
N HIS A 254 0.04 5.94 -11.04
CA HIS A 254 -0.19 6.99 -10.06
C HIS A 254 0.60 8.25 -10.41
N VAL A 255 -0.06 9.38 -10.35
CA VAL A 255 0.55 10.72 -10.42
C VAL A 255 0.31 11.42 -9.09
N GLY A 256 1.38 11.87 -8.45
CA GLY A 256 1.28 12.52 -7.15
C GLY A 256 2.48 13.37 -6.81
N ASP A 257 2.40 14.02 -5.66
CA ASP A 257 3.50 14.81 -5.13
C ASP A 257 4.45 13.91 -4.33
N THR A 258 5.75 14.07 -4.57
CA THR A 258 6.74 13.52 -3.66
C THR A 258 6.75 14.33 -2.37
N ILE A 259 7.23 13.73 -1.27
CA ILE A 259 7.35 14.39 0.04
C ILE A 259 8.24 15.64 -0.05
N ILE A 260 9.19 15.65 -0.97
CA ILE A 260 10.10 16.78 -1.23
C ILE A 260 9.52 17.81 -2.23
N GLY A 261 8.23 17.71 -2.57
CA GLY A 261 7.52 18.75 -3.34
C GLY A 261 7.66 18.69 -4.85
N ILE A 262 8.05 17.54 -5.42
CA ILE A 262 8.17 17.35 -6.87
C ILE A 262 7.05 16.40 -7.35
N LYS A 263 6.41 16.71 -8.48
CA LYS A 263 5.48 15.78 -9.12
C LYS A 263 6.21 14.53 -9.62
N GLY A 264 5.65 13.37 -9.30
CA GLY A 264 6.19 12.08 -9.72
C GLY A 264 5.11 11.17 -10.30
N ARG A 265 5.55 10.21 -11.09
CA ARG A 265 4.73 9.13 -11.65
C ARG A 265 5.32 7.78 -11.25
N VAL A 266 4.47 6.83 -10.94
CA VAL A 266 4.86 5.44 -10.71
C VAL A 266 3.78 4.51 -11.26
N GLY A 267 4.19 3.51 -12.04
CA GLY A 267 3.33 2.42 -12.41
C GLY A 267 3.14 1.46 -11.23
N PHE A 268 1.98 0.84 -11.16
CA PHE A 268 1.72 -0.19 -10.16
C PHE A 268 0.80 -1.28 -10.70
N GLU A 269 0.98 -2.49 -10.18
CA GLU A 269 0.10 -3.63 -10.38
C GLU A 269 -0.37 -4.13 -9.01
N ALA A 270 -1.67 -4.01 -8.73
CA ALA A 270 -2.25 -4.25 -7.41
C ALA A 270 -3.68 -4.83 -7.53
N ALA A 271 -3.82 -6.00 -8.17
CA ALA A 271 -5.13 -6.58 -8.46
C ALA A 271 -5.96 -6.86 -7.20
N ALA A 272 -5.41 -7.59 -6.24
CA ALA A 272 -6.09 -7.87 -4.99
C ALA A 272 -6.40 -6.59 -4.18
N PRO A 273 -5.46 -5.66 -3.97
CA PRO A 273 -5.75 -4.41 -3.24
C PRO A 273 -6.91 -3.61 -3.82
N VAL A 274 -6.90 -3.39 -5.14
CA VAL A 274 -7.94 -2.57 -5.78
C VAL A 274 -9.31 -3.25 -5.71
N ILE A 275 -9.37 -4.56 -5.95
CA ILE A 275 -10.62 -5.33 -5.83
C ILE A 275 -11.12 -5.33 -4.38
N LEU A 276 -10.25 -5.60 -3.40
CA LEU A 276 -10.62 -5.63 -1.99
C LEU A 276 -11.15 -4.29 -1.50
N ILE A 277 -10.44 -3.19 -1.78
CA ILE A 277 -10.87 -1.85 -1.41
C ILE A 277 -12.25 -1.53 -2.00
N LYS A 278 -12.47 -1.83 -3.28
CA LYS A 278 -13.77 -1.54 -3.93
C LYS A 278 -14.88 -2.46 -3.46
N ALA A 279 -14.62 -3.75 -3.24
CA ALA A 279 -15.58 -4.70 -2.72
C ALA A 279 -15.96 -4.37 -1.25
N HIS A 280 -14.97 -4.07 -0.43
CA HIS A 280 -15.17 -3.61 0.95
C HIS A 280 -15.98 -2.30 0.99
N GLN A 281 -15.67 -1.33 0.14
CA GLN A 281 -16.45 -0.10 0.02
C GLN A 281 -17.90 -0.36 -0.40
N LEU A 282 -18.15 -1.38 -1.24
CA LEU A 282 -19.50 -1.73 -1.64
C LEU A 282 -20.31 -2.28 -0.45
N ILE A 283 -19.76 -3.23 0.31
CA ILE A 283 -20.48 -3.80 1.45
C ILE A 283 -20.73 -2.74 2.54
N GLU A 284 -19.79 -1.81 2.77
CA GLU A 284 -19.99 -0.69 3.70
C GLU A 284 -21.16 0.22 3.31
N LYS A 285 -21.35 0.47 2.00
CA LYS A 285 -22.50 1.27 1.52
C LYS A 285 -23.85 0.65 1.91
N HIS A 286 -23.87 -0.65 2.16
CA HIS A 286 -25.07 -1.37 2.59
C HIS A 286 -25.19 -1.52 4.11
N THR A 287 -24.08 -1.45 4.84
CA THR A 287 -24.06 -1.78 6.28
C THR A 287 -23.77 -0.59 7.20
N LEU A 288 -23.24 0.51 6.67
CA LEU A 288 -22.94 1.71 7.46
C LEU A 288 -23.97 2.83 7.23
N THR A 289 -24.17 3.63 8.27
CA THR A 289 -25.01 4.82 8.17
C THR A 289 -24.33 5.93 7.38
N LYS A 290 -25.13 6.89 6.88
CA LYS A 290 -24.65 8.07 6.14
C LYS A 290 -23.51 8.80 6.86
N TRP A 291 -23.62 8.99 8.18
CA TRP A 291 -22.63 9.77 8.94
C TRP A 291 -21.37 8.98 9.26
N GLN A 292 -21.47 7.66 9.45
CA GLN A 292 -20.29 6.80 9.54
C GLN A 292 -19.49 6.85 8.22
N MET A 293 -20.15 6.70 7.08
CA MET A 293 -19.51 6.80 5.75
C MET A 293 -18.83 8.16 5.53
N TYR A 294 -19.51 9.25 5.93
CA TYR A 294 -19.00 10.62 5.76
C TYR A 294 -17.69 10.82 6.53
N TRP A 295 -17.70 10.57 7.84
CA TRP A 295 -16.52 10.80 8.69
C TRP A 295 -15.41 9.82 8.39
N LYS A 296 -15.74 8.57 8.13
CA LYS A 296 -14.77 7.55 7.75
C LYS A 296 -13.97 7.96 6.52
N LYS A 297 -14.62 8.49 5.49
CA LYS A 297 -13.94 8.96 4.27
C LYS A 297 -12.93 10.07 4.57
N GLN A 298 -13.32 11.07 5.38
CA GLN A 298 -12.43 12.17 5.74
C GLN A 298 -11.18 11.69 6.50
N LEU A 299 -11.39 10.88 7.53
CA LEU A 299 -10.30 10.36 8.36
C LEU A 299 -9.38 9.40 7.60
N ALA A 300 -9.94 8.58 6.72
CA ALA A 300 -9.18 7.64 5.92
C ALA A 300 -8.30 8.31 4.86
N GLU A 301 -8.78 9.42 4.26
CA GLU A 301 -7.96 10.21 3.34
C GLU A 301 -6.75 10.80 4.07
N PHE A 302 -6.97 11.38 5.26
CA PHE A 302 -5.90 11.90 6.10
C PHE A 302 -4.92 10.79 6.50
N TYR A 303 -5.44 9.64 6.97
CA TYR A 303 -4.65 8.46 7.32
C TYR A 303 -3.75 8.01 6.17
N GLY A 304 -4.32 7.88 4.96
CA GLY A 304 -3.57 7.47 3.78
C GLY A 304 -2.46 8.46 3.40
N ASN A 305 -2.72 9.76 3.49
CA ASN A 305 -1.72 10.79 3.22
C ASN A 305 -0.59 10.75 4.25
N HIS A 306 -0.90 10.68 5.54
CA HIS A 306 0.10 10.59 6.62
C HIS A 306 0.94 9.31 6.50
N LEU A 307 0.31 8.17 6.21
CA LEU A 307 1.03 6.92 5.96
C LEU A 307 1.98 7.06 4.76
N HIS A 308 1.50 7.65 3.66
CA HIS A 308 2.32 7.87 2.46
C HIS A 308 3.56 8.73 2.74
N GLU A 309 3.41 9.74 3.58
CA GLU A 309 4.48 10.67 3.94
C GLU A 309 5.41 10.15 5.06
N GLY A 310 5.11 8.98 5.64
CA GLY A 310 5.95 8.33 6.65
C GLY A 310 5.57 8.63 8.10
N HIS A 311 4.50 9.38 8.36
CA HIS A 311 4.05 9.77 9.71
C HIS A 311 3.35 8.64 10.49
N PHE A 312 3.66 7.38 10.18
CA PHE A 312 3.03 6.21 10.81
C PHE A 312 3.17 6.18 12.34
N LEU A 313 4.28 6.71 12.87
CA LEU A 313 4.55 6.72 14.32
C LEU A 313 3.89 7.88 15.05
N ASP A 314 3.25 8.82 14.35
CA ASP A 314 2.47 9.86 15.01
C ASP A 314 1.28 9.23 15.77
N PRO A 315 1.05 9.61 17.05
CA PRO A 315 -0.04 9.08 17.87
C PRO A 315 -1.42 9.20 17.21
N VAL A 316 -1.66 10.22 16.39
CA VAL A 316 -2.93 10.43 15.68
C VAL A 316 -3.31 9.26 14.78
N MET A 317 -2.30 8.53 14.25
CA MET A 317 -2.54 7.35 13.42
C MET A 317 -3.29 6.26 14.20
N ARG A 318 -2.93 6.04 15.46
CA ARG A 318 -3.63 5.08 16.36
C ARG A 318 -5.06 5.51 16.65
N ASN A 319 -5.32 6.82 16.75
CA ASN A 319 -6.68 7.33 16.94
C ASN A 319 -7.55 7.06 15.70
N PHE A 320 -7.01 7.26 14.50
CA PHE A 320 -7.72 6.94 13.26
C PHE A 320 -7.95 5.44 13.10
N GLU A 321 -6.96 4.62 13.40
CA GLU A 321 -7.08 3.17 13.37
C GLU A 321 -8.20 2.67 14.29
N THR A 322 -8.28 3.20 15.51
CA THR A 322 -9.36 2.89 16.45
C THR A 322 -10.74 3.27 15.88
N PHE A 323 -10.85 4.45 15.29
CA PHE A 323 -12.09 4.86 14.63
C PHE A 323 -12.43 3.96 13.44
N LEU A 324 -11.49 3.69 12.55
CA LEU A 324 -11.70 2.82 11.39
C LEU A 324 -12.15 1.43 11.83
N GLU A 325 -11.48 0.84 12.82
CA GLU A 325 -11.80 -0.49 13.35
C GLU A 325 -13.21 -0.53 13.96
N SER A 326 -13.59 0.49 14.72
CA SER A 326 -14.94 0.57 15.32
C SER A 326 -16.08 0.59 14.30
N THR A 327 -15.81 1.06 13.08
CA THR A 327 -16.82 1.07 12.00
C THR A 327 -17.03 -0.30 11.37
N GLN A 328 -16.17 -1.30 11.64
CA GLN A 328 -16.20 -2.59 10.96
C GLN A 328 -17.09 -3.63 11.61
N GLU A 329 -17.61 -3.38 12.79
CA GLU A 329 -18.40 -4.35 13.57
C GLU A 329 -19.54 -5.00 12.76
N GLN A 330 -20.22 -4.24 11.92
CA GLN A 330 -21.32 -4.72 11.09
C GLN A 330 -20.96 -4.95 9.61
N VAL A 331 -19.71 -4.75 9.23
CA VAL A 331 -19.26 -4.89 7.84
C VAL A 331 -18.96 -6.36 7.54
N SER A 332 -20.03 -7.15 7.39
CA SER A 332 -19.96 -8.59 7.16
C SER A 332 -20.93 -9.02 6.05
N GLY A 333 -20.51 -9.98 5.23
CA GLY A 333 -21.30 -10.49 4.12
C GLY A 333 -20.45 -10.96 2.94
N GLU A 334 -21.11 -11.28 1.85
CA GLU A 334 -20.51 -11.76 0.60
C GLU A 334 -20.65 -10.69 -0.49
N VAL A 335 -19.57 -10.43 -1.24
CA VAL A 335 -19.55 -9.54 -2.41
C VAL A 335 -19.25 -10.37 -3.64
N ARG A 336 -20.08 -10.26 -4.67
CA ARG A 336 -19.88 -10.91 -5.96
C ARG A 336 -19.10 -9.99 -6.90
N VAL A 337 -18.02 -10.51 -7.47
CA VAL A 337 -17.10 -9.79 -8.34
C VAL A 337 -16.91 -10.55 -9.65
N LEU A 338 -17.14 -9.89 -10.77
CA LEU A 338 -16.86 -10.44 -12.11
C LEU A 338 -15.48 -9.92 -12.58
N LEU A 339 -14.52 -10.83 -12.72
CA LEU A 339 -13.19 -10.56 -13.29
C LEU A 339 -13.27 -10.66 -14.83
N GLN A 340 -12.66 -9.68 -15.51
CA GLN A 340 -12.58 -9.59 -16.97
C GLN A 340 -11.22 -8.97 -17.37
N PRO A 341 -10.76 -9.15 -18.60
CA PRO A 341 -9.53 -8.53 -19.05
C PRO A 341 -9.50 -7.02 -18.74
N TYR A 342 -8.48 -6.59 -17.99
CA TYR A 342 -8.17 -5.22 -17.55
C TYR A 342 -9.21 -4.54 -16.63
N ARG A 343 -10.28 -5.25 -16.23
CA ARG A 343 -11.33 -4.68 -15.37
C ARG A 343 -12.01 -5.72 -14.48
N PHE A 344 -12.73 -5.24 -13.50
CA PHE A 344 -13.70 -6.04 -12.75
C PHE A 344 -15.00 -5.27 -12.56
N THR A 345 -16.08 -6.00 -12.30
CA THR A 345 -17.40 -5.44 -12.01
C THR A 345 -17.92 -6.00 -10.69
N LEU A 346 -18.35 -5.12 -9.79
CA LEU A 346 -19.04 -5.52 -8.57
C LEU A 346 -20.51 -5.79 -8.90
N LEU A 347 -20.97 -7.02 -8.70
CA LEU A 347 -22.31 -7.45 -9.13
C LEU A 347 -23.38 -7.25 -8.06
N GLY A 348 -22.97 -7.16 -6.78
CA GLY A 348 -23.87 -7.00 -5.66
C GLY A 348 -23.37 -7.70 -4.41
N ILE A 349 -24.16 -7.63 -3.34
CA ILE A 349 -23.83 -8.21 -2.04
C ILE A 349 -24.93 -9.10 -1.49
N THR A 350 -24.57 -9.91 -0.50
CA THR A 350 -25.50 -10.55 0.43
C THR A 350 -24.99 -10.32 1.86
N SER A 351 -25.82 -9.74 2.73
CA SER A 351 -25.48 -9.45 4.13
C SER A 351 -26.71 -9.48 5.03
N ASP A 352 -26.58 -10.06 6.21
CA ASP A 352 -27.61 -9.98 7.25
C ASP A 352 -27.70 -8.58 7.90
N GLN A 353 -26.68 -7.74 7.68
CA GLN A 353 -26.57 -6.36 8.17
C GLN A 353 -27.00 -5.32 7.13
N ASP A 354 -27.61 -5.75 6.02
CA ASP A 354 -27.99 -4.87 4.91
C ASP A 354 -29.08 -3.88 5.34
N LEU A 355 -28.78 -2.58 5.32
CA LEU A 355 -29.70 -1.49 5.62
C LEU A 355 -30.75 -1.27 4.51
N MET A 356 -30.59 -1.88 3.32
CA MET A 356 -31.62 -1.94 2.28
C MET A 356 -32.68 -3.00 2.57
N SER A 357 -32.62 -3.68 3.72
CA SER A 357 -33.60 -4.68 4.09
C SER A 357 -35.02 -4.12 4.05
N ALA A 358 -35.90 -4.76 3.30
CA ALA A 358 -37.31 -4.38 3.10
C ALA A 358 -38.15 -4.37 4.41
N LYS A 359 -37.63 -4.87 5.52
CA LYS A 359 -38.31 -4.85 6.82
C LYS A 359 -38.67 -3.44 7.31
N PHE A 360 -37.92 -2.41 6.92
CA PHE A 360 -38.03 -1.03 7.37
C PHE A 360 -38.50 -0.05 6.30
N GLY A 361 -38.66 -0.49 5.07
CA GLY A 361 -39.08 0.29 3.91
C GLY A 361 -38.34 -0.12 2.66
N SER A 362 -39.03 -0.08 1.52
CA SER A 362 -38.46 -0.42 0.22
C SER A 362 -38.16 0.86 -0.57
N TYR A 363 -36.99 0.90 -1.21
CA TYR A 363 -36.66 2.00 -2.13
C TYR A 363 -37.66 2.02 -3.31
N GLY A 364 -38.18 3.21 -3.61
CA GLY A 364 -39.18 3.39 -4.69
C GLY A 364 -40.63 3.18 -4.26
N GLU A 365 -40.91 2.78 -3.01
CA GLU A 365 -42.25 2.65 -2.46
C GLU A 365 -42.53 3.71 -1.39
N MET A 366 -43.82 3.96 -1.13
CA MET A 366 -44.24 4.82 -0.03
C MET A 366 -43.83 4.20 1.31
N ASN A 367 -43.10 4.95 2.13
CA ASN A 367 -42.76 4.51 3.47
C ASN A 367 -44.04 4.49 4.36
N LYS A 368 -44.19 3.42 5.15
CA LYS A 368 -45.35 3.23 6.05
C LYS A 368 -45.07 3.74 7.46
N GLY A 369 -43.84 4.15 7.78
CA GLY A 369 -43.40 4.61 9.09
C GLY A 369 -43.70 6.09 9.37
N TYR A 370 -44.00 6.88 8.32
CA TYR A 370 -44.36 8.30 8.44
C TYR A 370 -45.27 8.73 7.29
N THR A 371 -45.97 9.86 7.46
CA THR A 371 -46.95 10.38 6.51
C THR A 371 -46.37 11.45 5.60
N GLY A 372 -47.09 11.79 4.52
CA GLY A 372 -46.76 12.93 3.67
C GLY A 372 -46.77 14.28 4.40
N GLU A 373 -47.58 14.44 5.45
CA GLU A 373 -47.58 15.64 6.27
C GLU A 373 -46.34 15.76 7.17
N ASP A 374 -45.84 14.64 7.69
CA ASP A 374 -44.54 14.61 8.40
C ASP A 374 -43.39 15.07 7.47
N VAL A 375 -43.38 14.59 6.24
CA VAL A 375 -42.39 15.01 5.23
C VAL A 375 -42.49 16.49 4.91
N LYS A 376 -43.71 17.03 4.72
CA LYS A 376 -43.90 18.47 4.47
C LYS A 376 -43.44 19.32 5.66
N GLY A 377 -43.73 18.89 6.87
CA GLY A 377 -43.24 19.55 8.09
C GLY A 377 -41.72 19.57 8.17
N PHE A 378 -41.11 18.42 7.99
CA PHE A 378 -39.66 18.26 8.00
C PHE A 378 -38.96 19.11 6.92
N THR A 379 -39.40 19.04 5.66
CA THR A 379 -38.76 19.77 4.55
C THR A 379 -38.93 21.28 4.70
N ARG A 380 -40.04 21.77 5.23
CA ARG A 380 -40.24 23.20 5.56
C ARG A 380 -39.20 23.69 6.55
N ILE A 381 -38.95 22.93 7.61
CA ILE A 381 -37.95 23.28 8.65
C ILE A 381 -36.55 23.16 8.07
N LEU A 382 -36.24 22.08 7.37
CA LEU A 382 -34.92 21.82 6.76
C LEU A 382 -34.53 22.91 5.75
N GLY A 383 -35.50 23.39 4.94
CA GLY A 383 -35.30 24.42 3.94
C GLY A 383 -35.32 25.86 4.47
N ASN A 384 -35.67 26.08 5.74
CA ASN A 384 -35.98 27.42 6.28
C ASN A 384 -34.79 28.40 6.17
N GLN A 385 -33.57 27.96 6.55
CA GLN A 385 -32.39 28.82 6.47
C GLN A 385 -32.09 29.27 5.04
N THR A 386 -32.19 28.36 4.09
CA THR A 386 -32.00 28.67 2.66
C THR A 386 -33.09 29.60 2.14
N ALA A 387 -34.35 29.41 2.58
CA ALA A 387 -35.46 30.30 2.24
C ALA A 387 -35.24 31.71 2.76
N ILE A 388 -34.74 31.87 4.00
CA ILE A 388 -34.37 33.18 4.56
C ILE A 388 -33.27 33.84 3.72
N PHE A 389 -32.21 33.10 3.39
CA PHE A 389 -31.11 33.60 2.54
C PHE A 389 -31.64 34.22 1.22
N HIS A 390 -32.51 33.48 0.52
CA HIS A 390 -33.10 33.98 -0.73
C HIS A 390 -34.04 35.20 -0.56
N LYS A 391 -34.72 35.29 0.58
CA LYS A 391 -35.56 36.49 0.90
C LYS A 391 -34.71 37.71 1.17
N VAL A 392 -33.63 37.57 1.93
CA VAL A 392 -32.71 38.68 2.23
C VAL A 392 -32.04 39.18 0.96
N LYS A 393 -31.60 38.28 0.10
CA LYS A 393 -31.01 38.66 -1.20
C LYS A 393 -31.95 39.48 -2.06
N LYS A 394 -33.23 39.06 -2.20
CA LYS A 394 -34.25 39.80 -2.98
C LYS A 394 -34.65 41.15 -2.36
N SER A 395 -34.40 41.37 -1.07
CA SER A 395 -34.70 42.64 -0.39
C SER A 395 -33.59 43.69 -0.64
N ASN A 396 -32.44 43.26 -1.14
CA ASN A 396 -31.28 44.12 -1.40
C ASN A 396 -31.06 44.38 -2.91
N ASP A 397 -31.85 43.74 -3.77
CA ASP A 397 -32.00 44.01 -5.20
C ASP A 397 -33.22 44.97 -5.42
#